data_eae4cc09c4d8faf59fbf50b93646ec4c
#
_entry.id   eae4cc09c4d8faf59fbf50b93646ec4c
#
_cell.length_a   1.000
_cell.length_b   1.000
_cell.length_c   1.000
_cell.angle_alpha   90.00
_cell.angle_beta   90.00
_cell.angle_gamma   90.00
#
_symmetry.space_group_name_H-M   'P 1'
#
loop_
_entity.id
_entity.type
_entity.pdbx_description
1 polymer ?
#
loop_
_entity_poly.entity_id
_entity_poly.type
_entity_poly.pdbx_seq_one_letter_code
_entity_poly.pdbx_strand_id
1 'polypeptide(L)' 'MRKVGIGHVYDIMESVADAGERLETVIKVETAAGGMSAESAELLRSAYDSMLSAVGDLAKAATL' A
#
# COMPACT_ATOMS: atom_id res chain seq x y z
N MET A 1 -9.60 18.46 23.49
CA MET A 1 -9.04 18.06 22.22
C MET A 1 -8.89 16.54 22.17
N ARG A 2 -9.33 15.94 21.10
CA ARG A 2 -9.26 14.51 20.99
C ARG A 2 -7.89 14.06 20.45
N LYS A 3 -7.32 13.13 21.15
CA LYS A 3 -6.05 12.54 20.75
C LYS A 3 -6.31 11.38 19.78
N VAL A 4 -5.57 11.34 18.69
CA VAL A 4 -5.65 10.22 17.77
C VAL A 4 -5.00 9.01 18.44
N GLY A 5 -5.76 7.94 18.60
CA GLY A 5 -5.25 6.75 19.26
C GLY A 5 -4.35 5.93 18.35
N ILE A 6 -3.43 5.21 18.96
CA ILE A 6 -2.54 4.29 18.25
C ILE A 6 -3.36 3.27 17.46
N GLY A 7 -4.51 2.87 17.98
CA GLY A 7 -5.41 1.96 17.29
C GLY A 7 -5.81 2.43 15.90
N HIS A 8 -6.04 3.74 15.73
CA HIS A 8 -6.38 4.30 14.43
C HIS A 8 -5.20 4.18 13.46
N VAL A 9 -3.98 4.35 13.96
CA VAL A 9 -2.79 4.22 13.12
C VAL A 9 -2.65 2.79 12.64
N TYR A 10 -2.85 1.81 13.50
CA TYR A 10 -2.79 0.40 13.11
C TYR A 10 -3.88 0.03 12.12
N ASP A 11 -5.09 0.57 12.28
CA ASP A 11 -6.17 0.35 11.34
C ASP A 11 -5.82 0.88 9.95
N ILE A 12 -5.20 2.05 9.89
CA ILE A 12 -4.76 2.64 8.62
C ILE A 12 -3.65 1.79 8.00
N MET A 13 -2.69 1.35 8.80
CA MET A 13 -1.62 0.47 8.33
C MET A 13 -2.18 -0.80 7.71
N GLU A 14 -3.13 -1.42 8.38
CA GLU A 14 -3.76 -2.64 7.90
C GLU A 14 -4.49 -2.40 6.58
N SER A 15 -5.21 -1.28 6.49
CA SER A 15 -5.91 -0.90 5.26
C SER A 15 -4.94 -0.67 4.10
N VAL A 16 -3.84 0.01 4.36
CA VAL A 16 -2.84 0.27 3.32
C VAL A 16 -2.16 -1.03 2.89
N ALA A 17 -1.82 -1.89 3.84
CA ALA A 17 -1.20 -3.19 3.54
C ALA A 17 -2.14 -4.05 2.70
N ASP A 18 -3.42 -4.08 3.05
CA ASP A 18 -4.42 -4.84 2.31
C ASP A 18 -4.59 -4.30 0.90
N ALA A 19 -4.65 -2.98 0.76
CA ALA A 19 -4.73 -2.34 -0.55
C ALA A 19 -3.50 -2.66 -1.39
N GLY A 20 -2.32 -2.69 -0.78
CA GLY A 20 -1.07 -3.05 -1.45
C GLY A 20 -1.11 -4.47 -1.98
N GLU A 21 -1.60 -5.43 -1.19
CA GLU A 21 -1.73 -6.81 -1.62
C GLU A 21 -2.66 -6.95 -2.81
N ARG A 22 -3.78 -6.24 -2.77
CA ARG A 22 -4.74 -6.24 -3.87
C ARG A 22 -4.12 -5.65 -5.13
N LEU A 23 -3.37 -4.59 -4.97
CA LEU A 23 -2.68 -3.94 -6.09
C LEU A 23 -1.66 -4.88 -6.71
N GLU A 24 -0.87 -5.58 -5.89
CA GLU A 24 0.09 -6.56 -6.38
C GLU A 24 -0.59 -7.66 -7.18
N THR A 25 -1.71 -8.16 -6.67
CA THR A 25 -2.49 -9.19 -7.36
C THR A 25 -2.98 -8.70 -8.71
N VAL A 26 -3.51 -7.47 -8.78
CA VAL A 26 -3.98 -6.88 -10.03
C VAL A 26 -2.83 -6.76 -11.04
N ILE A 27 -1.68 -6.30 -10.58
CA ILE A 27 -0.50 -6.17 -11.45
C ILE A 27 -0.13 -7.53 -12.03
N LYS A 28 -0.07 -8.55 -11.20
CA LYS A 28 0.29 -9.90 -11.65
C LYS A 28 -0.71 -10.48 -12.64
N VAL A 29 -1.98 -10.38 -12.30
CA VAL A 29 -3.05 -10.94 -13.14
C VAL A 29 -3.13 -10.22 -14.48
N GLU A 30 -3.15 -8.90 -14.46
CA GLU A 30 -3.28 -8.13 -15.68
C GLU A 30 -2.04 -8.21 -16.56
N THR A 31 -0.85 -8.29 -15.97
CA THR A 31 0.38 -8.47 -16.72
C THR A 31 0.38 -9.82 -17.42
N ALA A 32 -0.01 -10.86 -16.72
CA ALA A 32 -0.07 -12.22 -17.28
C ALA A 32 -1.11 -12.32 -18.41
N ALA A 33 -2.21 -11.60 -18.27
CA ALA A 33 -3.28 -11.60 -19.28
C ALA A 33 -2.98 -10.68 -20.48
N GLY A 34 -1.92 -9.88 -20.39
CA GLY A 34 -1.60 -8.92 -21.44
C GLY A 34 -2.50 -7.70 -21.45
N GLY A 35 -3.23 -7.48 -20.35
CA GLY A 35 -4.18 -6.36 -20.25
C GLY A 35 -3.55 -5.07 -19.72
N MET A 36 -2.25 -5.08 -19.44
CA MET A 36 -1.59 -3.92 -18.87
C MET A 36 -0.29 -3.64 -19.62
N SER A 37 -0.07 -2.37 -20.00
CA SER A 37 1.16 -1.98 -20.65
C SER A 37 2.31 -1.99 -19.64
N ALA A 38 3.54 -2.10 -20.14
CA ALA A 38 4.72 -2.06 -19.29
C ALA A 38 4.81 -0.75 -18.50
N GLU A 39 4.44 0.36 -19.12
CA GLU A 39 4.44 1.66 -18.47
C GLU A 39 3.44 1.71 -17.32
N SER A 40 2.23 1.22 -17.55
CA SER A 40 1.21 1.17 -16.50
C SER A 40 1.65 0.28 -15.35
N ALA A 41 2.25 -0.87 -15.67
CA ALA A 41 2.75 -1.79 -14.65
C ALA A 41 3.83 -1.14 -13.79
N GLU A 42 4.72 -0.38 -14.41
CA GLU A 42 5.77 0.35 -13.70
C GLU A 42 5.20 1.39 -12.75
N LEU A 43 4.23 2.16 -13.22
CA LEU A 43 3.58 3.19 -12.40
C LEU A 43 2.88 2.58 -11.20
N LEU A 44 2.17 1.47 -11.41
CA LEU A 44 1.47 0.79 -10.33
C LEU A 44 2.45 0.16 -9.34
N ARG A 45 3.57 -0.35 -9.83
CA ARG A 45 4.60 -0.91 -8.95
C ARG A 45 5.24 0.19 -8.10
N SER A 46 5.44 1.36 -8.68
CA SER A 46 5.94 2.53 -7.95
C SER A 46 4.94 2.93 -6.86
N ALA A 47 3.65 2.90 -7.16
CA ALA A 47 2.62 3.19 -6.17
C ALA A 47 2.63 2.15 -5.04
N TYR A 48 2.84 0.89 -5.38
CA TYR A 48 2.94 -0.18 -4.40
C TYR A 48 4.12 0.06 -3.45
N ASP A 49 5.27 0.43 -4.00
CA ASP A 49 6.46 0.74 -3.18
C ASP A 49 6.19 1.92 -2.25
N SER A 50 5.46 2.93 -2.72
CA SER A 50 5.07 4.06 -1.89
C SER A 50 4.15 3.63 -0.75
N MET A 51 3.25 2.71 -1.01
CA MET A 51 2.37 2.16 0.03
C MET A 51 3.16 1.44 1.11
N LEU A 52 4.16 0.64 0.72
CA LEU A 52 5.01 -0.06 1.68
C LEU A 52 5.80 0.93 2.53
N SER A 53 6.32 1.98 1.90
CA SER A 53 7.03 3.05 2.61
C SER A 53 6.11 3.74 3.61
N ALA A 54 4.87 4.00 3.21
CA ALA A 54 3.89 4.63 4.08
C ALA A 54 3.57 3.75 5.30
N VAL A 55 3.46 2.45 5.11
CA VAL A 55 3.24 1.51 6.21
C VAL A 55 4.42 1.57 7.19
N GLY A 56 5.64 1.61 6.68
CA GLY A 56 6.83 1.75 7.52
C GLY A 56 6.83 3.03 8.33
N ASP A 57 6.45 4.13 7.71
CA ASP A 57 6.37 5.42 8.40
C ASP A 57 5.28 5.42 9.46
N LEU A 58 4.13 4.82 9.17
CA LEU A 58 3.05 4.71 10.14
C LEU A 58 3.48 3.85 11.33
N ALA A 59 4.21 2.78 11.08
CA ALA A 59 4.74 1.92 12.15
C ALA A 59 5.68 2.71 13.05
N LYS A 60 6.56 3.51 12.46
CA LYS A 60 7.47 4.36 13.23
C LYS A 60 6.72 5.36 14.08
N ALA A 61 5.73 6.02 13.48
CA ALA A 61 4.92 6.99 14.20
C ALA A 61 4.18 6.34 15.38
N ALA A 62 3.73 5.13 15.22
CA ALA A 62 3.02 4.41 16.27
C ALA A 62 3.90 4.04 17.45
N THR A 63 5.22 3.92 17.23
CA THR A 63 6.16 3.53 18.29
C THR A 63 6.85 4.73 18.95
N LEU A 64 6.66 5.92 18.42
CA LEU A 64 7.19 7.13 19.04
C LEU A 64 6.21 7.63 20.08
#